data_995e9fe39a3779588906192f43a2eff4
#
_entry.id   995e9fe39a3779588906192f43a2eff4
#
_cell.length_a   1.000
_cell.length_b   1.000
_cell.length_c   1.000
_cell.angle_alpha   90.00
_cell.angle_beta   90.00
_cell.angle_gamma   90.00
#
_symmetry.space_group_name_H-M   'P 1'
#
loop_
_entity.id
_entity.type
_entity.pdbx_description
1 polymer ?
#
loop_
_entity_poly.entity_id
_entity_poly.type
_entity_poly.pdbx_seq_one_letter_code
_entity_poly.pdbx_strand_id
1 'polypeptide(L)'
;MQAIYAALVTLLSLSSVNAAACPPAGFASKSGFNQAKFFDGRWYAIKQTPVVYQPVNELFCVTADYKLETTSVCKVFRCKDIVVRIDNAANVGGVNGSRKKAGLNGVIKDPFRPAEASVGPRFLPSFLYGSYWVIEAGSYDELLAGKTQFTTDNYEWAIITGGKADVPTAGGCLPGVGRLNAQGFWLFSRKPVVSDDVMEKLVALAASKGLDVSALQPVAQEGCKY
;
A
#
# COMPACT_ATOMS: atom_id res chain seq x y z
N MET A 1 -46.59 33.99 -46.32
CA MET A 1 -46.24 33.52 -44.93
C MET A 1 -45.10 32.52 -45.07
N GLN A 2 -43.86 33.02 -44.80
CA GLN A 2 -42.65 32.16 -44.79
C GLN A 2 -42.31 31.84 -43.36
N ALA A 3 -42.35 30.56 -42.98
CA ALA A 3 -41.90 30.08 -41.66
C ALA A 3 -40.39 29.84 -41.67
N ILE A 4 -39.66 30.57 -40.82
CA ILE A 4 -38.22 30.42 -40.59
C ILE A 4 -38.03 29.37 -39.52
N TYR A 5 -37.50 28.22 -39.89
CA TYR A 5 -37.04 27.18 -38.92
C TYR A 5 -35.64 27.56 -38.41
N ALA A 6 -35.56 28.00 -37.17
CA ALA A 6 -34.29 28.14 -36.47
C ALA A 6 -33.82 26.78 -35.95
N ALA A 7 -32.76 26.22 -36.53
CA ALA A 7 -32.11 25.03 -36.04
C ALA A 7 -31.24 25.37 -34.85
N LEU A 8 -31.59 24.84 -33.67
CA LEU A 8 -30.79 24.97 -32.45
C LEU A 8 -29.66 23.91 -32.53
N VAL A 9 -28.44 24.33 -32.81
CA VAL A 9 -27.24 23.48 -32.75
C VAL A 9 -26.76 23.45 -31.29
N THR A 10 -27.06 22.38 -30.59
CA THR A 10 -26.51 22.12 -29.25
C THR A 10 -25.07 21.62 -29.40
N LEU A 11 -24.09 22.47 -29.07
CA LEU A 11 -22.70 22.05 -28.93
C LEU A 11 -22.55 21.21 -27.68
N LEU A 12 -22.46 19.89 -27.83
CA LEU A 12 -21.95 19.01 -26.77
C LEU A 12 -20.45 19.26 -26.60
N SER A 13 -20.08 19.97 -25.53
CA SER A 13 -18.70 20.05 -25.09
C SER A 13 -18.27 18.68 -24.57
N LEU A 14 -17.52 17.92 -25.38
CA LEU A 14 -16.78 16.75 -24.94
C LEU A 14 -15.68 17.22 -23.99
N SER A 15 -15.95 17.17 -22.68
CA SER A 15 -14.92 17.30 -21.67
C SER A 15 -13.99 16.10 -21.83
N SER A 16 -12.81 16.31 -22.44
CA SER A 16 -11.75 15.31 -22.44
C SER A 16 -11.34 15.06 -20.99
N VAL A 17 -11.72 13.92 -20.44
CA VAL A 17 -11.16 13.42 -19.18
C VAL A 17 -9.68 13.16 -19.48
N ASN A 18 -8.81 14.08 -19.09
CA ASN A 18 -7.38 13.84 -19.11
C ASN A 18 -7.12 12.64 -18.18
N ALA A 19 -6.79 11.49 -18.75
CA ALA A 19 -6.32 10.36 -17.97
C ALA A 19 -5.13 10.83 -17.12
N ALA A 20 -5.21 10.64 -15.82
CA ALA A 20 -4.15 11.04 -14.91
C ALA A 20 -2.83 10.39 -15.36
N ALA A 21 -1.76 11.20 -15.47
CA ALA A 21 -0.45 10.65 -15.79
C ALA A 21 0.01 9.72 -14.66
N CYS A 22 0.32 8.46 -14.99
CA CYS A 22 0.84 7.49 -14.04
C CYS A 22 2.30 7.15 -14.35
N PRO A 23 3.16 7.17 -13.35
CA PRO A 23 2.87 7.49 -11.94
C PRO A 23 2.53 8.96 -11.75
N PRO A 24 1.80 9.30 -10.66
CA PRO A 24 1.51 10.68 -10.31
C PRO A 24 2.81 11.48 -10.14
N ALA A 25 2.77 12.78 -10.47
CA ALA A 25 3.93 13.65 -10.30
C ALA A 25 4.42 13.62 -8.84
N GLY A 26 5.72 13.41 -8.64
CA GLY A 26 6.32 13.30 -7.30
C GLY A 26 6.02 12.00 -6.56
N PHE A 27 5.43 10.98 -7.20
CA PHE A 27 5.21 9.69 -6.56
C PHE A 27 6.52 9.00 -6.23
N ALA A 28 6.76 8.81 -4.95
CA ALA A 28 7.98 8.22 -4.42
C ALA A 28 7.70 7.47 -3.12
N SER A 29 8.64 6.65 -2.71
CA SER A 29 8.67 6.04 -1.37
C SER A 29 8.96 7.08 -0.30
N LYS A 30 8.55 6.80 0.96
CA LYS A 30 8.71 7.71 2.10
C LYS A 30 10.18 8.12 2.31
N SER A 31 10.43 9.42 2.31
CA SER A 31 11.72 10.00 2.72
C SER A 31 11.89 9.93 4.25
N GLY A 32 13.15 9.87 4.71
CA GLY A 32 13.45 9.81 6.16
C GLY A 32 12.88 8.57 6.86
N PHE A 33 12.72 7.46 6.12
CA PHE A 33 12.12 6.24 6.63
C PHE A 33 13.06 5.49 7.59
N ASN A 34 12.57 5.19 8.78
CA ASN A 34 13.26 4.39 9.78
C ASN A 34 12.81 2.93 9.70
N GLN A 35 13.57 2.10 8.94
CA GLN A 35 13.23 0.70 8.74
C GLN A 35 13.22 -0.11 10.05
N ALA A 36 14.04 0.25 11.02
CA ALA A 36 14.09 -0.48 12.30
C ALA A 36 12.80 -0.30 13.11
N LYS A 37 12.18 0.88 13.03
CA LYS A 37 10.89 1.16 13.68
C LYS A 37 9.72 0.59 12.91
N PHE A 38 9.79 0.61 11.58
CA PHE A 38 8.71 0.11 10.74
C PHE A 38 8.63 -1.41 10.73
N PHE A 39 9.77 -2.09 10.52
CA PHE A 39 9.86 -3.55 10.45
C PHE A 39 10.06 -4.19 11.83
N ASP A 40 9.32 -3.71 12.82
CA ASP A 40 9.26 -4.28 14.17
C ASP A 40 7.81 -4.50 14.58
N GLY A 41 7.49 -5.75 14.96
CA GLY A 41 6.18 -6.15 15.45
C GLY A 41 5.09 -6.25 14.38
N ARG A 42 3.84 -6.20 14.87
CA ARG A 42 2.63 -6.51 14.08
C ARG A 42 2.03 -5.29 13.41
N TRP A 43 1.58 -5.52 12.18
CA TRP A 43 0.69 -4.66 11.42
C TRP A 43 -0.60 -5.40 11.06
N TYR A 44 -1.69 -4.66 10.95
CA TYR A 44 -2.99 -5.12 10.49
C TYR A 44 -3.32 -4.44 9.17
N ALA A 45 -3.67 -5.20 8.14
CA ALA A 45 -4.24 -4.62 6.95
C ALA A 45 -5.69 -4.20 7.26
N ILE A 46 -6.01 -2.92 7.13
CA ILE A 46 -7.36 -2.39 7.38
C ILE A 46 -8.14 -2.19 6.08
N LYS A 47 -7.45 -1.92 4.98
CA LYS A 47 -7.95 -1.99 3.60
C LYS A 47 -6.85 -2.47 2.68
N GLN A 48 -7.21 -3.18 1.61
CA GLN A 48 -6.25 -3.55 0.57
C GLN A 48 -6.92 -3.87 -0.76
N THR A 49 -6.15 -3.82 -1.84
CA THR A 49 -6.57 -4.44 -3.10
C THR A 49 -6.45 -5.95 -2.99
N PRO A 50 -7.41 -6.74 -3.54
CA PRO A 50 -7.23 -8.17 -3.69
C PRO A 50 -6.04 -8.45 -4.62
N VAL A 51 -5.22 -9.43 -4.25
CA VAL A 51 -4.08 -9.89 -5.06
C VAL A 51 -4.22 -11.40 -5.31
N VAL A 52 -3.51 -11.91 -6.33
CA VAL A 52 -3.66 -13.31 -6.78
C VAL A 52 -3.48 -14.32 -5.64
N TYR A 53 -2.55 -14.08 -4.72
CA TYR A 53 -2.28 -14.95 -3.58
C TYR A 53 -3.12 -14.66 -2.34
N GLN A 54 -3.92 -13.57 -2.35
CA GLN A 54 -4.85 -13.18 -1.29
C GLN A 54 -6.12 -12.56 -1.92
N PRO A 55 -7.04 -13.41 -2.42
CA PRO A 55 -8.30 -12.98 -3.02
C PRO A 55 -9.29 -12.47 -1.95
N VAL A 56 -10.43 -11.90 -2.40
CA VAL A 56 -11.45 -11.28 -1.52
C VAL A 56 -11.90 -12.18 -0.37
N ASN A 57 -12.03 -13.47 -0.60
CA ASN A 57 -12.43 -14.44 0.45
C ASN A 57 -11.34 -14.71 1.51
N GLU A 58 -10.17 -14.07 1.41
CA GLU A 58 -9.08 -14.10 2.38
C GLU A 58 -8.82 -12.71 3.02
N LEU A 59 -9.75 -11.75 2.88
CA LEU A 59 -9.63 -10.41 3.47
C LEU A 59 -10.24 -10.36 4.89
N PHE A 60 -9.86 -11.32 5.72
CA PHE A 60 -10.31 -11.44 7.11
C PHE A 60 -9.09 -11.64 8.02
N CYS A 61 -9.02 -10.90 9.11
CA CYS A 61 -7.97 -11.04 10.14
C CYS A 61 -6.54 -10.98 9.56
N VAL A 62 -6.33 -10.13 8.55
CA VAL A 62 -5.04 -10.05 7.84
C VAL A 62 -4.01 -9.36 8.73
N THR A 63 -2.89 -10.06 8.98
CA THR A 63 -1.76 -9.55 9.77
C THR A 63 -0.44 -9.77 9.06
N ALA A 64 0.52 -8.89 9.33
CA ALA A 64 1.91 -9.03 8.95
C ALA A 64 2.79 -8.78 10.18
N ASP A 65 3.45 -9.82 10.66
CA ASP A 65 4.42 -9.73 11.75
C ASP A 65 5.81 -9.55 11.16
N TYR A 66 6.45 -8.42 11.45
CA TYR A 66 7.78 -8.09 10.95
C TYR A 66 8.85 -8.24 12.01
N LYS A 67 10.01 -8.70 11.59
CA LYS A 67 11.23 -8.73 12.40
C LYS A 67 12.44 -8.41 11.52
N LEU A 68 13.13 -7.34 11.85
CA LEU A 68 14.40 -7.01 11.21
C LEU A 68 15.47 -8.01 11.66
N GLU A 69 16.03 -8.77 10.72
CA GLU A 69 17.05 -9.81 11.04
C GLU A 69 18.46 -9.31 10.82
N THR A 70 18.68 -8.49 9.79
CA THR A 70 20.01 -7.93 9.51
C THR A 70 19.89 -6.44 9.26
N THR A 71 20.70 -5.67 9.98
CA THR A 71 20.95 -4.26 9.68
C THR A 71 22.09 -4.16 8.66
N SER A 72 22.02 -3.20 7.75
CA SER A 72 23.09 -2.98 6.78
C SER A 72 24.42 -2.70 7.49
N VAL A 73 25.39 -3.59 7.32
CA VAL A 73 26.77 -3.34 7.68
C VAL A 73 27.54 -3.10 6.38
N CYS A 74 27.77 -1.84 6.06
CA CYS A 74 28.65 -1.48 4.95
C CYS A 74 30.11 -1.68 5.39
N LYS A 75 30.79 -2.70 4.87
CA LYS A 75 32.22 -2.86 4.97
C LYS A 75 32.85 -2.40 3.66
N VAL A 76 33.73 -1.43 3.75
CA VAL A 76 34.61 -0.72 2.79
C VAL A 76 34.19 -0.72 1.30
N PHE A 77 33.50 -1.71 0.74
CA PHE A 77 33.01 -1.74 -0.66
C PHE A 77 31.73 -2.59 -0.89
N ARG A 78 31.10 -3.12 0.16
CA ARG A 78 29.86 -3.89 0.05
C ARG A 78 28.95 -3.66 1.24
N CYS A 79 27.77 -3.12 0.96
CA CYS A 79 26.66 -3.16 1.92
C CYS A 79 26.00 -4.54 1.84
N LYS A 80 25.77 -5.19 2.97
CA LYS A 80 24.88 -6.36 3.02
C LYS A 80 23.45 -5.88 2.88
N ASP A 81 22.65 -6.65 2.15
CA ASP A 81 21.21 -6.42 2.08
C ASP A 81 20.58 -6.42 3.49
N ILE A 82 19.65 -5.52 3.71
CA ILE A 82 18.84 -5.51 4.92
C ILE A 82 17.76 -6.57 4.72
N VAL A 83 17.69 -7.54 5.62
CA VAL A 83 16.73 -8.64 5.56
C VAL A 83 15.69 -8.48 6.66
N VAL A 84 14.42 -8.55 6.26
CA VAL A 84 13.25 -8.52 7.13
C VAL A 84 12.56 -9.87 7.06
N ARG A 85 12.38 -10.52 8.20
CA ARG A 85 11.51 -11.68 8.32
C ARG A 85 10.06 -11.23 8.42
N ILE A 86 9.18 -11.86 7.66
CA ILE A 86 7.77 -11.52 7.58
C ILE A 86 6.94 -12.79 7.77
N ASP A 87 6.03 -12.76 8.72
CA ASP A 87 5.04 -13.82 8.95
C ASP A 87 3.65 -13.23 8.72
N ASN A 88 3.10 -13.48 7.52
CA ASN A 88 1.76 -13.04 7.16
C ASN A 88 0.73 -14.10 7.56
N ALA A 89 -0.46 -13.64 7.94
CA ALA A 89 -1.59 -14.52 8.15
C ALA A 89 -2.90 -13.86 7.77
N ALA A 90 -3.87 -14.68 7.34
CA ALA A 90 -5.24 -14.27 7.02
C ALA A 90 -6.20 -15.41 7.37
N ASN A 91 -7.47 -15.10 7.60
CA ASN A 91 -8.51 -16.13 7.71
C ASN A 91 -9.23 -16.27 6.35
N VAL A 92 -9.70 -17.48 6.06
CA VAL A 92 -10.39 -17.82 4.81
C VAL A 92 -11.89 -17.91 5.05
N GLY A 93 -12.69 -17.18 4.29
CA GLY A 93 -14.14 -17.27 4.30
C GLY A 93 -14.85 -16.54 5.46
N GLY A 94 -14.11 -15.88 6.35
CA GLY A 94 -14.68 -15.11 7.46
C GLY A 94 -13.74 -14.96 8.64
N VAL A 95 -14.12 -14.12 9.63
CA VAL A 95 -13.31 -13.86 10.84
C VAL A 95 -13.09 -15.11 11.69
N ASN A 96 -14.02 -16.07 11.65
CA ASN A 96 -13.91 -17.37 12.31
C ASN A 96 -13.42 -18.48 11.37
N GLY A 97 -13.03 -18.14 10.14
CA GLY A 97 -12.54 -19.09 9.15
C GLY A 97 -11.17 -19.67 9.49
N SER A 98 -10.73 -20.64 8.70
CA SER A 98 -9.42 -21.26 8.87
C SER A 98 -8.28 -20.26 8.67
N ARG A 99 -7.27 -20.28 9.54
CA ARG A 99 -6.14 -19.36 9.46
C ARG A 99 -5.06 -19.88 8.52
N LYS A 100 -4.85 -19.19 7.43
CA LYS A 100 -3.75 -19.40 6.47
C LYS A 100 -2.54 -18.56 6.90
N LYS A 101 -1.34 -19.15 6.83
CA LYS A 101 -0.08 -18.47 7.17
C LYS A 101 0.89 -18.56 5.99
N ALA A 102 1.70 -17.51 5.83
CA ALA A 102 2.76 -17.46 4.82
C ALA A 102 4.02 -16.83 5.41
N GLY A 103 5.13 -17.57 5.32
CA GLY A 103 6.46 -17.07 5.69
C GLY A 103 7.13 -16.39 4.50
N LEU A 104 7.45 -15.11 4.63
CA LEU A 104 8.08 -14.30 3.60
C LEU A 104 9.40 -13.72 4.10
N ASN A 105 10.25 -13.29 3.17
CA ASN A 105 11.37 -12.40 3.44
C ASN A 105 11.18 -11.09 2.68
N GLY A 106 11.55 -9.99 3.32
CA GLY A 106 11.76 -8.70 2.69
C GLY A 106 13.26 -8.45 2.55
N VAL A 107 13.68 -7.87 1.43
CA VAL A 107 15.07 -7.50 1.16
C VAL A 107 15.11 -6.05 0.72
N ILE A 108 15.87 -5.21 1.44
CA ILE A 108 16.16 -3.84 1.06
C ILE A 108 17.58 -3.83 0.50
N LYS A 109 17.70 -3.61 -0.80
CA LYS A 109 18.97 -3.64 -1.53
C LYS A 109 19.67 -2.29 -1.54
N ASP A 110 18.92 -1.20 -1.53
CA ASP A 110 19.43 0.16 -1.54
C ASP A 110 19.27 0.81 -0.15
N PRO A 111 20.36 0.98 0.61
CA PRO A 111 20.29 1.60 1.94
C PRO A 111 19.90 3.08 1.91
N PHE A 112 19.98 3.75 0.75
CA PHE A 112 19.55 5.13 0.57
C PHE A 112 18.04 5.24 0.28
N ARG A 113 17.39 4.12 -0.04
CA ARG A 113 15.95 4.02 -0.23
C ARG A 113 15.33 2.91 0.65
N PRO A 114 15.45 3.04 1.98
CA PRO A 114 15.05 1.96 2.90
C PRO A 114 13.55 1.69 2.93
N ALA A 115 12.72 2.57 2.38
CA ALA A 115 11.29 2.37 2.21
C ALA A 115 10.93 1.53 0.96
N GLU A 116 11.92 1.11 0.17
CA GLU A 116 11.76 0.28 -1.03
C GLU A 116 12.34 -1.12 -0.79
N ALA A 117 11.49 -2.04 -0.40
CA ALA A 117 11.84 -3.44 -0.26
C ALA A 117 11.36 -4.28 -1.45
N SER A 118 11.93 -5.47 -1.58
CA SER A 118 11.35 -6.56 -2.38
C SER A 118 10.93 -7.68 -1.42
N VAL A 119 9.70 -8.19 -1.56
CA VAL A 119 9.10 -9.17 -0.66
C VAL A 119 8.65 -10.39 -1.44
N GLY A 120 8.92 -11.57 -0.91
CA GLY A 120 8.50 -12.83 -1.50
C GLY A 120 8.63 -14.03 -0.56
N PRO A 121 8.10 -15.20 -0.97
CA PRO A 121 8.19 -16.44 -0.21
C PRO A 121 9.63 -16.80 0.12
N ARG A 122 9.86 -17.31 1.35
CA ARG A 122 11.22 -17.69 1.85
C ARG A 122 11.94 -18.71 1.00
N PHE A 123 11.19 -19.57 0.29
CA PHE A 123 11.76 -20.62 -0.56
C PHE A 123 12.17 -20.13 -1.95
N LEU A 124 11.79 -18.90 -2.33
CA LEU A 124 12.18 -18.31 -3.61
C LEU A 124 13.47 -17.46 -3.46
N PRO A 125 14.29 -17.41 -4.50
CA PRO A 125 15.42 -16.49 -4.52
C PRO A 125 14.95 -15.03 -4.63
N SER A 126 15.66 -14.10 -3.98
CA SER A 126 15.22 -12.70 -3.83
C SER A 126 15.05 -11.92 -5.15
N PHE A 127 15.65 -12.39 -6.26
CA PHE A 127 15.44 -11.75 -7.56
C PHE A 127 14.02 -11.98 -8.14
N LEU A 128 13.27 -12.95 -7.60
CA LEU A 128 11.86 -13.21 -7.94
C LEU A 128 10.87 -12.50 -7.02
N TYR A 129 11.36 -11.78 -6.01
CA TYR A 129 10.50 -11.05 -5.08
C TYR A 129 9.82 -9.87 -5.78
N GLY A 130 8.59 -9.58 -5.36
CA GLY A 130 7.83 -8.43 -5.81
C GLY A 130 8.19 -7.17 -5.04
N SER A 131 8.02 -6.02 -5.66
CA SER A 131 8.25 -4.72 -5.02
C SER A 131 7.29 -4.51 -3.84
N TYR A 132 7.78 -3.81 -2.83
CA TYR A 132 7.03 -3.42 -1.62
C TYR A 132 7.54 -2.05 -1.19
N TRP A 133 6.78 -1.01 -1.51
CA TRP A 133 7.14 0.37 -1.25
C TRP A 133 6.26 0.95 -0.16
N VAL A 134 6.86 1.47 0.89
CA VAL A 134 6.16 2.31 1.87
C VAL A 134 6.12 3.72 1.30
N ILE A 135 4.93 4.14 0.87
CA ILE A 135 4.72 5.45 0.24
C ILE A 135 4.63 6.53 1.30
N GLU A 136 3.92 6.24 2.40
CA GLU A 136 3.84 7.13 3.54
C GLU A 136 3.56 6.32 4.82
N ALA A 137 4.01 6.85 5.96
CA ALA A 137 3.74 6.30 7.29
C ALA A 137 3.89 7.40 8.35
N GLY A 138 3.14 7.32 9.44
CA GLY A 138 3.17 8.31 10.50
C GLY A 138 2.35 7.91 11.71
N SER A 139 2.16 8.84 12.64
CA SER A 139 1.30 8.67 13.81
C SER A 139 -0.14 9.09 13.52
N TYR A 140 -1.09 8.57 14.29
CA TYR A 140 -2.49 9.00 14.19
C TYR A 140 -2.65 10.48 14.52
N ASP A 141 -1.88 11.01 15.48
CA ASP A 141 -1.95 12.42 15.88
C ASP A 141 -1.58 13.34 14.70
N GLU A 142 -0.52 13.01 13.97
CA GLU A 142 -0.14 13.79 12.78
C GLU A 142 -1.20 13.71 11.69
N LEU A 143 -1.79 12.52 11.47
CA LEU A 143 -2.83 12.30 10.48
C LEU A 143 -4.10 13.07 10.82
N LEU A 144 -4.56 12.98 12.08
CA LEU A 144 -5.76 13.66 12.58
C LEU A 144 -5.60 15.19 12.58
N ALA A 145 -4.39 15.67 12.85
CA ALA A 145 -4.04 17.08 12.74
C ALA A 145 -3.99 17.61 11.30
N GLY A 146 -4.19 16.74 10.28
CA GLY A 146 -4.18 17.12 8.87
C GLY A 146 -2.82 17.52 8.35
N LYS A 147 -1.73 17.00 8.94
CA LYS A 147 -0.39 17.26 8.43
C LYS A 147 -0.21 16.67 7.02
N THR A 148 0.54 17.36 6.19
CA THR A 148 0.91 16.93 4.83
C THR A 148 2.30 16.29 4.76
N GLN A 149 3.10 16.51 5.80
CA GLN A 149 4.43 15.90 5.99
C GLN A 149 4.43 15.18 7.35
N PHE A 150 4.83 13.91 7.31
CA PHE A 150 4.90 13.03 8.47
C PHE A 150 6.37 12.78 8.79
N THR A 151 6.84 13.35 9.88
CA THR A 151 8.26 13.34 10.26
C THR A 151 8.57 12.40 11.42
N THR A 152 7.53 11.95 12.15
CA THR A 152 7.70 10.98 13.22
C THR A 152 8.17 9.63 12.70
N ASP A 153 8.96 8.92 13.48
CA ASP A 153 9.28 7.50 13.29
C ASP A 153 8.45 6.57 14.20
N ASN A 154 7.48 7.13 14.92
CA ASN A 154 6.42 6.37 15.60
C ASN A 154 5.33 6.02 14.59
N TYR A 155 5.56 4.96 13.81
CA TYR A 155 4.64 4.55 12.76
C TYR A 155 3.46 3.77 13.32
N GLU A 156 2.27 4.37 13.26
CA GLU A 156 1.01 3.76 13.69
C GLU A 156 0.12 3.38 12.50
N TRP A 157 0.32 4.01 11.35
CA TRP A 157 -0.34 3.69 10.08
C TRP A 157 0.66 3.75 8.92
N ALA A 158 0.31 3.10 7.81
CA ALA A 158 1.12 3.14 6.59
C ALA A 158 0.27 2.96 5.32
N ILE A 159 0.71 3.64 4.24
CA ILE A 159 0.27 3.44 2.86
C ILE A 159 1.38 2.68 2.14
N ILE A 160 1.05 1.52 1.60
CA ILE A 160 2.02 0.62 0.99
C ILE A 160 1.55 0.23 -0.40
N THR A 161 2.46 0.16 -1.36
CA THR A 161 2.18 -0.27 -2.73
C THR A 161 3.13 -1.38 -3.18
N GLY A 162 2.69 -2.19 -4.12
CA GLY A 162 3.49 -3.23 -4.80
C GLY A 162 4.53 -2.65 -5.76
N GLY A 163 5.04 -1.46 -5.49
CA GLY A 163 5.99 -0.72 -6.30
C GLY A 163 5.40 0.58 -6.84
N LYS A 164 5.95 1.04 -7.97
CA LYS A 164 5.54 2.30 -8.60
C LYS A 164 4.10 2.21 -9.11
N ALA A 165 3.28 3.23 -8.84
CA ALA A 165 1.91 3.30 -9.31
C ALA A 165 1.85 3.83 -10.75
N ASP A 166 2.16 2.99 -11.73
CA ASP A 166 2.35 3.34 -13.15
C ASP A 166 1.22 2.90 -14.07
N VAL A 167 0.17 2.26 -13.53
CA VAL A 167 -1.01 1.85 -14.31
C VAL A 167 -2.16 2.82 -14.08
N PRO A 168 -2.60 3.54 -15.13
CA PRO A 168 -3.74 4.44 -15.02
C PRO A 168 -5.05 3.66 -14.89
N THR A 169 -5.95 4.19 -14.04
CA THR A 169 -7.32 3.73 -13.84
C THR A 169 -8.28 4.92 -13.94
N ALA A 170 -9.57 4.67 -13.82
CA ALA A 170 -10.56 5.76 -13.78
C ALA A 170 -10.46 6.60 -12.48
N GLY A 171 -9.97 6.02 -11.39
CA GLY A 171 -9.90 6.65 -10.06
C GLY A 171 -8.51 7.14 -9.67
N GLY A 172 -7.48 6.97 -10.51
CA GLY A 172 -6.09 7.32 -10.20
C GLY A 172 -5.08 6.36 -10.80
N CYS A 173 -4.06 6.01 -10.04
CA CYS A 173 -3.02 5.10 -10.47
C CYS A 173 -2.91 3.89 -9.51
N LEU A 174 -2.62 2.72 -10.07
CA LEU A 174 -2.30 1.51 -9.32
C LEU A 174 -0.88 1.01 -9.65
N PRO A 175 -0.26 0.22 -8.79
CA PRO A 175 0.99 -0.44 -9.11
C PRO A 175 0.85 -1.40 -10.29
N GLY A 176 1.90 -1.50 -11.11
CA GLY A 176 1.90 -2.26 -12.36
C GLY A 176 1.73 -3.77 -12.18
N VAL A 177 1.43 -4.42 -13.32
CA VAL A 177 1.24 -5.87 -13.41
C VAL A 177 2.57 -6.61 -13.65
N GLY A 178 2.61 -7.91 -13.37
CA GLY A 178 3.69 -8.81 -13.85
C GLY A 178 4.74 -9.21 -12.81
N ARG A 179 4.57 -8.83 -11.54
CA ARG A 179 5.43 -9.27 -10.41
C ARG A 179 4.58 -9.78 -9.26
N LEU A 180 5.20 -10.47 -8.29
CA LEU A 180 4.52 -11.16 -7.20
C LEU A 180 3.56 -10.26 -6.40
N ASN A 181 3.90 -8.99 -6.16
CA ASN A 181 3.08 -8.01 -5.45
C ASN A 181 2.38 -7.02 -6.40
N ALA A 182 2.30 -7.35 -7.69
CA ALA A 182 1.66 -6.51 -8.70
C ALA A 182 0.22 -6.16 -8.30
N GLN A 183 -0.16 -4.91 -8.53
CA GLN A 183 -1.44 -4.31 -8.15
C GLN A 183 -1.70 -4.26 -6.62
N GLY A 184 -0.75 -4.67 -5.79
CA GLY A 184 -0.88 -4.59 -4.35
C GLY A 184 -0.89 -3.15 -3.86
N PHE A 185 -1.95 -2.80 -3.13
CA PHE A 185 -2.09 -1.52 -2.44
C PHE A 185 -2.75 -1.81 -1.09
N TRP A 186 -2.09 -1.40 -0.01
CA TRP A 186 -2.51 -1.70 1.36
C TRP A 186 -2.52 -0.45 2.21
N LEU A 187 -3.53 -0.32 3.05
CA LEU A 187 -3.55 0.57 4.21
C LEU A 187 -3.34 -0.27 5.45
N PHE A 188 -2.23 -0.03 6.13
CA PHE A 188 -1.86 -0.74 7.35
C PHE A 188 -2.06 0.13 8.58
N SER A 189 -2.32 -0.53 9.72
CA SER A 189 -2.49 0.08 11.02
C SER A 189 -1.83 -0.79 12.09
N ARG A 190 -1.32 -0.17 13.18
CA ARG A 190 -0.88 -0.88 14.38
C ARG A 190 -2.06 -1.33 15.26
N LYS A 191 -3.24 -0.82 15.00
CA LYS A 191 -4.49 -1.26 15.66
C LYS A 191 -5.32 -2.07 14.66
N PRO A 192 -5.95 -3.16 15.09
CA PRO A 192 -6.81 -3.96 14.21
C PRO A 192 -8.04 -3.17 13.74
N VAL A 193 -8.57 -2.32 14.61
CA VAL A 193 -9.69 -1.42 14.32
C VAL A 193 -9.26 0.02 14.58
N VAL A 194 -9.54 0.90 13.64
CA VAL A 194 -9.32 2.34 13.73
C VAL A 194 -10.65 3.09 13.70
N SER A 195 -10.68 4.33 14.18
CA SER A 195 -11.88 5.18 14.08
C SER A 195 -12.17 5.55 12.62
N ASP A 196 -13.43 5.92 12.35
CA ASP A 196 -13.85 6.37 11.01
C ASP A 196 -13.04 7.58 10.57
N ASP A 197 -12.76 8.55 11.44
CA ASP A 197 -11.94 9.72 11.13
C ASP A 197 -10.52 9.34 10.66
N VAL A 198 -9.89 8.36 11.31
CA VAL A 198 -8.57 7.84 10.88
C VAL A 198 -8.68 7.18 9.52
N MET A 199 -9.71 6.36 9.31
CA MET A 199 -9.91 5.66 8.04
C MET A 199 -10.15 6.64 6.90
N GLU A 200 -11.03 7.63 7.08
CA GLU A 200 -11.34 8.65 6.06
C GLU A 200 -10.10 9.46 5.70
N LYS A 201 -9.36 9.94 6.70
CA LYS A 201 -8.13 10.71 6.47
C LYS A 201 -7.04 9.89 5.78
N LEU A 202 -6.91 8.62 6.12
CA LEU A 202 -5.93 7.73 5.51
C LEU A 202 -6.28 7.43 4.04
N VAL A 203 -7.56 7.20 3.73
CA VAL A 203 -8.04 7.05 2.34
C VAL A 203 -7.86 8.35 1.56
N ALA A 204 -8.22 9.50 2.14
CA ALA A 204 -8.03 10.81 1.50
C ALA A 204 -6.54 11.11 1.24
N LEU A 205 -5.66 10.78 2.18
CA LEU A 205 -4.21 10.93 2.00
C LEU A 205 -3.70 10.04 0.86
N ALA A 206 -4.15 8.79 0.77
CA ALA A 206 -3.77 7.89 -0.32
C ALA A 206 -4.26 8.43 -1.69
N ALA A 207 -5.50 8.94 -1.75
CA ALA A 207 -6.04 9.59 -2.95
C ALA A 207 -5.24 10.85 -3.33
N SER A 208 -4.83 11.67 -2.36
CA SER A 208 -4.00 12.85 -2.61
C SER A 208 -2.61 12.53 -3.18
N LYS A 209 -2.13 11.30 -2.97
CA LYS A 209 -0.91 10.78 -3.59
C LYS A 209 -1.16 10.22 -5.00
N GLY A 210 -2.38 10.36 -5.51
CA GLY A 210 -2.81 9.90 -6.83
C GLY A 210 -3.10 8.42 -6.95
N LEU A 211 -3.24 7.71 -5.82
CA LEU A 211 -3.60 6.29 -5.82
C LEU A 211 -5.11 6.10 -6.02
N ASP A 212 -5.49 5.08 -6.78
CA ASP A 212 -6.89 4.71 -6.96
C ASP A 212 -7.42 3.97 -5.72
N VAL A 213 -8.04 4.74 -4.82
CA VAL A 213 -8.62 4.23 -3.58
C VAL A 213 -9.91 3.44 -3.81
N SER A 214 -10.53 3.53 -4.99
CA SER A 214 -11.74 2.75 -5.31
C SER A 214 -11.46 1.25 -5.44
N ALA A 215 -10.21 0.89 -5.71
CA ALA A 215 -9.76 -0.50 -5.76
C ALA A 215 -9.62 -1.16 -4.36
N LEU A 216 -9.62 -0.37 -3.28
CA LEU A 216 -9.45 -0.88 -1.92
C LEU A 216 -10.71 -1.58 -1.42
N GLN A 217 -10.56 -2.82 -0.98
CA GLN A 217 -11.58 -3.57 -0.26
C GLN A 217 -11.35 -3.48 1.25
N PRO A 218 -12.41 -3.44 2.06
CA PRO A 218 -12.27 -3.52 3.52
C PRO A 218 -11.70 -4.89 3.92
N VAL A 219 -10.86 -4.89 4.96
CA VAL A 219 -10.39 -6.11 5.62
C VAL A 219 -11.10 -6.21 6.96
N ALA A 220 -11.86 -7.28 7.18
CA ALA A 220 -12.56 -7.47 8.44
C ALA A 220 -11.57 -7.86 9.55
N GLN A 221 -11.45 -6.99 10.56
CA GLN A 221 -10.55 -7.18 11.70
C GLN A 221 -11.31 -7.34 13.03
N GLU A 222 -12.57 -6.90 13.07
CA GLU A 222 -13.40 -7.02 14.27
C GLU A 222 -13.77 -8.50 14.55
N GLY A 223 -13.66 -8.91 15.81
CA GLY A 223 -13.93 -10.29 16.22
C GLY A 223 -12.82 -11.29 15.90
N CYS A 224 -11.68 -10.86 15.34
CA CYS A 224 -10.56 -11.73 15.01
C CYS A 224 -9.84 -12.26 16.26
N LYS A 225 -9.40 -13.52 16.20
CA LYS A 225 -8.49 -14.15 17.16
C LYS A 225 -7.13 -14.34 16.47
N TYR A 226 -6.09 -13.65 16.95
CA TYR A 226 -4.77 -13.59 16.36
C TYR A 226 -3.78 -14.59 16.96
#